data_60b61a003c59150ef7aad45aae276717
#
_entry.id   60b61a003c59150ef7aad45aae276717
#
_cell.length_a   1.000
_cell.length_b   1.000
_cell.length_c   1.000
_cell.angle_alpha   90.00
_cell.angle_beta   90.00
_cell.angle_gamma   90.00
#
_symmetry.space_group_name_H-M   'P 1'
#
loop_
_entity.id
_entity.type
_entity.pdbx_description
1 polymer ?
#
loop_
_entity_poly.entity_id
_entity_poly.type
_entity_poly.pdbx_seq_one_letter_code
_entity_poly.pdbx_strand_id
1 'polypeptide(L)'
;MPKHLLPTPVLGLKANLPQFSLLVLVNAFVGGMVGIERSILPALAETEFAVAERTAILSFIAVFGVTKALSNYAAGRLGDRWGRKPLLVGGWALAVPVPFILMWAPSWAWVIVANLFLGVSQGLTWSTAVIMKIDLAGPKSRGLAMGLNEFAGYFAVAIAAWATGYLASIYGLRPEPFYLGVVFALCGLLLSAALVRETHGHAHHEARSHAGAHAAALSQRQVFSLTSWKDRNLSAATQAGLVNNLNDGLAWGLFPLVFAAAGMNIAQIGVLASIYPAVWGVTQLGTGMLSDRVGRKWLIAGGMWLQAGGIAMTAFSSTMASFGAAAALLGLGTAMVYPTLLAAVADVAHPTWRSSAVGVYRLWRDMGYAVGALLAGAIADLWGMRPAVLVVAALTLASGIIVAVRMAETIRRR
;
A
#
# COMPACT_ATOMS: atom_id res chain seq x y z
N MET A 1 -10.66 15.75 43.26
CA MET A 1 -11.36 14.67 42.53
C MET A 1 -10.40 13.53 42.32
N PRO A 2 -10.68 12.28 42.72
CA PRO A 2 -9.76 11.17 42.54
C PRO A 2 -9.60 10.91 41.03
N LYS A 3 -8.34 10.88 40.55
CA LYS A 3 -8.00 10.38 39.22
C LYS A 3 -8.49 8.93 39.16
N HIS A 4 -9.55 8.66 38.44
CA HIS A 4 -9.94 7.30 38.08
C HIS A 4 -8.69 6.64 37.49
N LEU A 5 -8.15 5.66 38.20
CA LEU A 5 -7.09 4.77 37.72
C LEU A 5 -7.65 4.07 36.48
N LEU A 6 -7.33 4.60 35.31
CA LEU A 6 -7.56 3.88 34.06
C LEU A 6 -6.84 2.53 34.20
N PRO A 7 -7.49 1.39 33.90
CA PRO A 7 -6.85 0.10 33.98
C PRO A 7 -5.54 0.12 33.19
N THR A 8 -4.48 -0.41 33.78
CA THR A 8 -3.17 -0.48 33.14
C THR A 8 -3.31 -1.18 31.79
N PRO A 9 -2.80 -0.60 30.67
CA PRO A 9 -2.91 -1.20 29.36
C PRO A 9 -2.27 -2.59 29.35
N VAL A 10 -3.01 -3.59 28.90
CA VAL A 10 -2.51 -4.97 28.78
C VAL A 10 -2.07 -5.18 27.34
N LEU A 11 -0.76 -5.49 27.15
CA LEU A 11 -0.20 -5.82 25.84
C LEU A 11 -0.46 -7.30 25.49
N GLY A 12 -0.74 -7.57 24.23
CA GLY A 12 -0.88 -8.94 23.72
C GLY A 12 -2.12 -9.13 22.86
N LEU A 13 -1.95 -9.92 21.80
CA LEU A 13 -2.99 -10.15 20.79
C LEU A 13 -4.25 -10.77 21.38
N LYS A 14 -4.10 -11.79 22.26
CA LYS A 14 -5.24 -12.47 22.89
C LYS A 14 -6.03 -11.54 23.81
N ALA A 15 -5.34 -10.70 24.58
CA ALA A 15 -5.99 -9.77 25.51
C ALA A 15 -6.79 -8.67 24.78
N ASN A 16 -6.36 -8.29 23.57
CA ASN A 16 -6.93 -7.20 22.79
C ASN A 16 -7.65 -7.70 21.52
N LEU A 17 -7.98 -8.99 21.44
CA LEU A 17 -8.52 -9.62 20.23
C LEU A 17 -9.73 -8.89 19.63
N PRO A 18 -10.75 -8.42 20.40
CA PRO A 18 -11.89 -7.71 19.84
C PRO A 18 -11.49 -6.39 19.15
N GLN A 19 -10.64 -5.58 19.77
CA GLN A 19 -10.17 -4.32 19.18
C GLN A 19 -9.22 -4.56 18.00
N PHE A 20 -8.39 -5.59 18.09
CA PHE A 20 -7.51 -5.99 17.00
C PHE A 20 -8.31 -6.43 15.77
N SER A 21 -9.31 -7.32 15.94
CA SER A 21 -10.17 -7.78 14.85
C SER A 21 -10.99 -6.66 14.23
N LEU A 22 -11.50 -5.73 15.05
CA LEU A 22 -12.17 -4.52 14.57
C LEU A 22 -11.24 -3.67 13.70
N LEU A 23 -9.99 -3.46 14.12
CA LEU A 23 -9.00 -2.71 13.32
C LEU A 23 -8.58 -3.45 12.04
N VAL A 24 -8.62 -4.79 12.03
CA VAL A 24 -8.41 -5.58 10.80
C VAL A 24 -9.57 -5.36 9.83
N LEU A 25 -10.81 -5.38 10.32
CA LEU A 25 -12.00 -5.09 9.52
C LEU A 25 -12.00 -3.64 8.98
N VAL A 26 -11.68 -2.67 9.83
CA VAL A 26 -11.52 -1.26 9.41
C VAL A 26 -10.47 -1.15 8.31
N ASN A 27 -9.35 -1.88 8.42
CA ASN A 27 -8.31 -1.87 7.38
C ASN A 27 -8.76 -2.55 6.08
N ALA A 28 -9.65 -3.54 6.14
CA ALA A 28 -10.27 -4.10 4.93
C ALA A 28 -11.09 -3.03 4.18
N PHE A 29 -11.86 -2.20 4.87
CA PHE A 29 -12.55 -1.08 4.22
C PHE A 29 -11.57 -0.04 3.64
N VAL A 30 -10.45 0.21 4.31
CA VAL A 30 -9.38 1.08 3.75
C VAL A 30 -8.88 0.52 2.42
N GLY A 31 -8.61 -0.79 2.36
CA GLY A 31 -8.23 -1.48 1.11
C GLY A 31 -9.34 -1.41 0.06
N GLY A 32 -10.58 -1.65 0.47
CA GLY A 32 -11.76 -1.57 -0.40
C GLY A 32 -11.86 -0.23 -1.13
N MET A 33 -11.62 0.88 -0.44
CA MET A 33 -11.63 2.24 -1.04
C MET A 33 -10.60 2.40 -2.18
N VAL A 34 -9.46 1.75 -2.12
CA VAL A 34 -8.49 1.74 -3.23
C VAL A 34 -8.93 0.79 -4.33
N GLY A 35 -9.51 -0.34 -3.95
CA GLY A 35 -9.94 -1.38 -4.88
C GLY A 35 -11.02 -0.93 -5.85
N ILE A 36 -11.97 -0.07 -5.41
CA ILE A 36 -13.08 0.39 -6.27
C ILE A 36 -12.63 1.15 -7.52
N GLU A 37 -11.43 1.67 -7.55
CA GLU A 37 -10.91 2.44 -8.68
C GLU A 37 -10.08 1.62 -9.66
N ARG A 38 -9.52 0.47 -9.22
CA ARG A 38 -8.48 -0.25 -9.97
C ARG A 38 -8.93 -0.83 -11.30
N SER A 39 -10.19 -1.19 -11.43
CA SER A 39 -10.71 -1.80 -12.67
C SER A 39 -11.38 -0.82 -13.61
N ILE A 40 -11.93 0.29 -13.11
CA ILE A 40 -12.87 1.11 -13.88
C ILE A 40 -12.39 2.53 -14.20
N LEU A 41 -11.52 3.15 -13.38
CA LEU A 41 -11.10 4.54 -13.63
C LEU A 41 -10.38 4.77 -14.98
N PRO A 42 -9.46 3.89 -15.43
CA PRO A 42 -8.86 4.07 -16.74
C PRO A 42 -9.89 4.00 -17.90
N ALA A 43 -10.87 3.09 -17.81
CA ALA A 43 -11.96 3.00 -18.79
C ALA A 43 -12.86 4.24 -18.74
N LEU A 44 -13.19 4.74 -17.53
CA LEU A 44 -13.96 5.95 -17.31
C LEU A 44 -13.30 7.19 -17.95
N ALA A 45 -11.95 7.31 -17.83
CA ALA A 45 -11.19 8.38 -18.45
C ALA A 45 -11.34 8.40 -19.96
N GLU A 46 -11.20 7.24 -20.61
CA GLU A 46 -11.29 7.12 -22.07
C GLU A 46 -12.72 7.31 -22.58
N THR A 47 -13.70 6.65 -21.96
CA THR A 47 -15.05 6.54 -22.54
C THR A 47 -15.96 7.70 -22.17
N GLU A 48 -15.87 8.24 -20.96
CA GLU A 48 -16.78 9.31 -20.52
C GLU A 48 -16.13 10.69 -20.52
N PHE A 49 -14.82 10.77 -20.27
CA PHE A 49 -14.10 12.05 -20.26
C PHE A 49 -13.27 12.30 -21.52
N ALA A 50 -13.23 11.36 -22.45
CA ALA A 50 -12.48 11.44 -23.71
C ALA A 50 -10.98 11.82 -23.51
N VAL A 51 -10.38 11.36 -22.42
CA VAL A 51 -8.96 11.59 -22.14
C VAL A 51 -8.14 10.61 -22.98
N ALA A 52 -7.38 11.12 -23.95
CA ALA A 52 -6.62 10.29 -24.90
C ALA A 52 -5.21 9.95 -24.38
N GLU A 53 -4.55 10.89 -23.68
CA GLU A 53 -3.18 10.77 -23.25
C GLU A 53 -3.06 9.86 -22.00
N ARG A 54 -2.19 8.86 -22.07
CA ARG A 54 -1.98 7.89 -20.97
C ARG A 54 -1.46 8.58 -19.70
N THR A 55 -0.55 9.54 -19.86
CA THR A 55 -0.07 10.36 -18.73
C THR A 55 -1.21 11.09 -18.04
N ALA A 56 -2.15 11.66 -18.79
CA ALA A 56 -3.32 12.33 -18.23
C ALA A 56 -4.26 11.34 -17.55
N ILE A 57 -4.51 10.17 -18.15
CA ILE A 57 -5.30 9.10 -17.53
C ILE A 57 -4.68 8.69 -16.19
N LEU A 58 -3.36 8.45 -16.13
CA LEU A 58 -2.68 7.95 -14.95
C LEU A 58 -2.40 9.04 -13.88
N SER A 59 -2.72 10.30 -14.17
CA SER A 59 -2.47 11.43 -13.25
C SER A 59 -3.15 11.29 -11.89
N PHE A 60 -4.32 10.62 -11.83
CA PHE A 60 -5.01 10.37 -10.56
C PHE A 60 -4.16 9.52 -9.59
N ILE A 61 -3.42 8.53 -10.12
CA ILE A 61 -2.51 7.69 -9.32
C ILE A 61 -1.31 8.51 -8.85
N ALA A 62 -0.81 9.43 -9.68
CA ALA A 62 0.29 10.30 -9.30
C ALA A 62 -0.10 11.20 -8.12
N VAL A 63 -1.26 11.84 -8.17
CA VAL A 63 -1.78 12.68 -7.08
C VAL A 63 -2.05 11.83 -5.83
N PHE A 64 -2.69 10.69 -5.97
CA PHE A 64 -2.89 9.72 -4.88
C PHE A 64 -1.56 9.34 -4.23
N GLY A 65 -0.55 8.96 -5.01
CA GLY A 65 0.75 8.52 -4.51
C GLY A 65 1.48 9.61 -3.73
N VAL A 66 1.54 10.83 -4.26
CA VAL A 66 2.18 11.98 -3.59
C VAL A 66 1.46 12.31 -2.27
N THR A 67 0.14 12.44 -2.31
CA THR A 67 -0.63 12.82 -1.12
C THR A 67 -0.61 11.74 -0.05
N LYS A 68 -0.66 10.46 -0.44
CA LYS A 68 -0.48 9.32 0.46
C LYS A 68 0.92 9.29 1.09
N ALA A 69 1.98 9.49 0.29
CA ALA A 69 3.36 9.50 0.77
C ALA A 69 3.59 10.58 1.83
N LEU A 70 3.14 11.81 1.57
CA LEU A 70 3.26 12.92 2.50
C LEU A 70 2.43 12.71 3.77
N SER A 71 1.20 12.22 3.62
CA SER A 71 0.31 11.93 4.76
C SER A 71 0.84 10.78 5.62
N ASN A 72 1.38 9.71 5.02
CA ASN A 72 2.05 8.62 5.74
C ASN A 72 3.25 9.12 6.55
N TYR A 73 4.06 9.98 5.96
CA TYR A 73 5.22 10.56 6.64
C TYR A 73 4.81 11.44 7.83
N ALA A 74 3.70 12.15 7.70
CA ALA A 74 3.16 13.00 8.76
C ALA A 74 2.40 12.22 9.85
N ALA A 75 1.73 11.11 9.48
CA ALA A 75 0.79 10.38 10.35
C ALA A 75 1.40 9.92 11.68
N GLY A 76 2.66 9.49 11.68
CA GLY A 76 3.34 9.08 12.92
C GLY A 76 3.42 10.21 13.94
N ARG A 77 3.88 11.40 13.51
CA ARG A 77 4.01 12.59 14.38
C ARG A 77 2.67 13.14 14.83
N LEU A 78 1.72 13.19 13.90
CA LEU A 78 0.36 13.66 14.19
C LEU A 78 -0.32 12.72 15.19
N GLY A 79 -0.14 11.40 15.05
CA GLY A 79 -0.65 10.40 15.97
C GLY A 79 -0.07 10.50 17.39
N ASP A 80 1.21 10.87 17.51
CA ASP A 80 1.83 11.12 18.82
C ASP A 80 1.30 12.39 19.48
N ARG A 81 0.92 13.39 18.70
CA ARG A 81 0.43 14.68 19.20
C ARG A 81 -1.07 14.69 19.48
N TRP A 82 -1.88 14.12 18.59
CA TRP A 82 -3.35 14.22 18.64
C TRP A 82 -4.02 12.93 19.08
N GLY A 83 -3.27 11.81 19.19
CA GLY A 83 -3.78 10.46 19.41
C GLY A 83 -4.05 9.71 18.11
N ARG A 84 -4.18 8.38 18.23
CA ARG A 84 -4.38 7.49 17.08
C ARG A 84 -5.82 7.55 16.57
N LYS A 85 -6.80 7.50 17.48
CA LYS A 85 -8.23 7.47 17.12
C LYS A 85 -8.67 8.73 16.36
N PRO A 86 -8.35 9.97 16.78
CA PRO A 86 -8.71 11.18 16.02
C PRO A 86 -8.15 11.19 14.60
N LEU A 87 -6.92 10.71 14.40
CA LEU A 87 -6.34 10.60 13.07
C LEU A 87 -7.08 9.58 12.19
N LEU A 88 -7.41 8.42 12.74
CA LEU A 88 -8.16 7.39 12.02
C LEU A 88 -9.53 7.92 11.58
N VAL A 89 -10.26 8.56 12.49
CA VAL A 89 -11.59 9.15 12.21
C VAL A 89 -11.49 10.30 11.21
N GLY A 90 -10.50 11.19 11.37
CA GLY A 90 -10.25 12.29 10.43
C GLY A 90 -9.90 11.78 9.03
N GLY A 91 -9.10 10.72 8.95
CA GLY A 91 -8.79 10.07 7.67
C GLY A 91 -10.04 9.49 6.99
N TRP A 92 -10.94 8.87 7.74
CA TRP A 92 -12.21 8.39 7.22
C TRP A 92 -13.17 9.52 6.81
N ALA A 93 -13.20 10.63 7.57
CA ALA A 93 -14.00 11.80 7.18
C ALA A 93 -13.58 12.34 5.80
N LEU A 94 -12.26 12.29 5.48
CA LEU A 94 -11.74 12.64 4.16
C LEU A 94 -12.06 11.58 3.08
N ALA A 95 -12.32 10.34 3.45
CA ALA A 95 -12.73 9.29 2.50
C ALA A 95 -14.19 9.43 2.06
N VAL A 96 -15.07 9.95 2.93
CA VAL A 96 -16.51 10.04 2.65
C VAL A 96 -16.85 10.76 1.34
N PRO A 97 -16.30 11.94 1.01
CA PRO A 97 -16.63 12.63 -0.24
C PRO A 97 -16.14 11.91 -1.49
N VAL A 98 -15.14 11.02 -1.40
CA VAL A 98 -14.49 10.39 -2.55
C VAL A 98 -15.47 9.69 -3.50
N PRO A 99 -16.28 8.70 -3.05
CA PRO A 99 -17.19 8.00 -3.95
C PRO A 99 -18.27 8.94 -4.55
N PHE A 100 -18.71 9.93 -3.80
CA PHE A 100 -19.68 10.90 -4.32
C PHE A 100 -19.08 11.78 -5.42
N ILE A 101 -17.83 12.24 -5.24
CA ILE A 101 -17.14 12.99 -6.29
C ILE A 101 -16.99 12.12 -7.55
N LEU A 102 -16.61 10.83 -7.40
CA LEU A 102 -16.44 9.92 -8.54
C LEU A 102 -17.75 9.64 -9.27
N MET A 103 -18.86 9.48 -8.54
CA MET A 103 -20.19 9.26 -9.12
C MET A 103 -20.63 10.40 -10.04
N TRP A 104 -20.38 11.63 -9.63
CA TRP A 104 -20.91 12.83 -10.29
C TRP A 104 -19.84 13.80 -10.80
N ALA A 105 -18.59 13.33 -10.96
CA ALA A 105 -17.51 14.13 -11.51
C ALA A 105 -17.91 14.74 -12.87
N PRO A 106 -17.93 16.07 -13.02
CA PRO A 106 -18.26 16.71 -14.30
C PRO A 106 -17.06 16.73 -15.28
N SER A 107 -15.86 16.45 -14.80
CA SER A 107 -14.63 16.38 -15.58
C SER A 107 -13.58 15.52 -14.92
N TRP A 108 -12.53 15.12 -15.68
CA TRP A 108 -11.41 14.35 -15.15
C TRP A 108 -10.68 15.04 -13.98
N ALA A 109 -10.65 16.37 -13.97
CA ALA A 109 -10.06 17.14 -12.86
C ALA A 109 -10.71 16.81 -11.51
N TRP A 110 -12.01 16.55 -11.46
CA TRP A 110 -12.70 16.15 -10.23
C TRP A 110 -12.32 14.74 -9.78
N VAL A 111 -12.02 13.84 -10.70
CA VAL A 111 -11.46 12.52 -10.37
C VAL A 111 -10.07 12.67 -9.72
N ILE A 112 -9.25 13.60 -10.21
CA ILE A 112 -7.97 13.95 -9.57
C ILE A 112 -8.19 14.51 -8.15
N VAL A 113 -9.18 15.39 -7.95
CA VAL A 113 -9.55 15.91 -6.63
C VAL A 113 -10.00 14.77 -5.69
N ALA A 114 -10.81 13.83 -6.17
CA ALA A 114 -11.20 12.65 -5.40
C ALA A 114 -9.96 11.85 -4.94
N ASN A 115 -8.99 11.67 -5.82
CA ASN A 115 -7.76 10.95 -5.52
C ASN A 115 -6.79 11.71 -4.60
N LEU A 116 -6.84 13.04 -4.57
CA LEU A 116 -6.17 13.84 -3.53
C LEU A 116 -6.74 13.50 -2.15
N PHE A 117 -8.08 13.54 -2.00
CA PHE A 117 -8.74 13.17 -0.75
C PHE A 117 -8.47 11.70 -0.38
N LEU A 118 -8.56 10.79 -1.36
CA LEU A 118 -8.29 9.37 -1.13
C LEU A 118 -6.85 9.14 -0.67
N GLY A 119 -5.86 9.79 -1.29
CA GLY A 119 -4.46 9.67 -0.91
C GLY A 119 -4.18 10.13 0.51
N VAL A 120 -4.73 11.30 0.90
CA VAL A 120 -4.61 11.81 2.28
C VAL A 120 -5.31 10.85 3.26
N SER A 121 -6.54 10.44 2.95
CA SER A 121 -7.28 9.46 3.74
C SER A 121 -6.50 8.16 3.94
N GLN A 122 -5.98 7.59 2.86
CA GLN A 122 -5.19 6.35 2.88
C GLN A 122 -3.92 6.47 3.72
N GLY A 123 -3.20 7.59 3.59
CA GLY A 123 -2.02 7.87 4.40
C GLY A 123 -2.32 7.92 5.90
N LEU A 124 -3.42 8.55 6.27
CA LEU A 124 -3.84 8.65 7.68
C LEU A 124 -4.42 7.33 8.20
N THR A 125 -5.40 6.73 7.50
CA THR A 125 -6.12 5.56 7.99
C THR A 125 -5.28 4.29 8.01
N TRP A 126 -4.58 3.99 6.89
CA TRP A 126 -3.73 2.79 6.80
C TRP A 126 -2.60 2.83 7.84
N SER A 127 -1.84 3.93 7.89
CA SER A 127 -0.74 4.05 8.85
C SER A 127 -1.22 3.99 10.29
N THR A 128 -2.28 4.70 10.63
CA THR A 128 -2.82 4.71 11.98
C THR A 128 -3.35 3.33 12.39
N ALA A 129 -4.08 2.64 11.50
CA ALA A 129 -4.57 1.29 11.77
C ALA A 129 -3.42 0.27 11.98
N VAL A 130 -2.32 0.40 11.23
CA VAL A 130 -1.09 -0.40 11.46
C VAL A 130 -0.49 -0.10 12.84
N ILE A 131 -0.29 1.17 13.17
CA ILE A 131 0.29 1.60 14.45
C ILE A 131 -0.57 1.09 15.61
N MET A 132 -1.89 1.28 15.57
CA MET A 132 -2.81 0.83 16.60
C MET A 132 -2.75 -0.70 16.82
N LYS A 133 -2.64 -1.48 15.74
CA LYS A 133 -2.49 -2.95 15.86
C LYS A 133 -1.16 -3.37 16.47
N ILE A 134 -0.08 -2.65 16.15
CA ILE A 134 1.24 -2.85 16.77
C ILE A 134 1.18 -2.53 18.27
N ASP A 135 0.54 -1.41 18.64
CA ASP A 135 0.36 -0.99 20.04
C ASP A 135 -0.38 -2.08 20.85
N LEU A 136 -1.43 -2.69 20.27
CA LEU A 136 -2.23 -3.74 20.95
C LEU A 136 -1.51 -5.09 21.01
N ALA A 137 -0.81 -5.48 19.95
CA ALA A 137 -0.20 -6.81 19.83
C ALA A 137 1.04 -6.97 20.71
N GLY A 138 1.75 -5.89 20.99
CA GLY A 138 3.01 -5.90 21.71
C GLY A 138 4.15 -6.59 20.93
N PRO A 139 5.38 -6.65 21.53
CA PRO A 139 6.60 -7.07 20.81
C PRO A 139 6.54 -8.48 20.22
N LYS A 140 5.93 -9.43 20.95
CA LYS A 140 5.92 -10.86 20.58
C LYS A 140 5.07 -11.19 19.35
N SER A 141 4.05 -10.38 19.04
CA SER A 141 3.05 -10.69 18.00
C SER A 141 3.02 -9.66 16.87
N ARG A 142 4.00 -8.75 16.78
CA ARG A 142 4.04 -7.67 15.78
C ARG A 142 4.04 -8.19 14.35
N GLY A 143 4.82 -9.22 14.04
CA GLY A 143 4.90 -9.80 12.71
C GLY A 143 3.54 -10.34 12.25
N LEU A 144 2.86 -11.08 13.10
CA LEU A 144 1.51 -11.59 12.83
C LEU A 144 0.50 -10.45 12.67
N ALA A 145 0.57 -9.44 13.53
CA ALA A 145 -0.32 -8.27 13.46
C ALA A 145 -0.18 -7.51 12.14
N MET A 146 1.06 -7.33 11.68
CA MET A 146 1.34 -6.69 10.41
C MET A 146 0.90 -7.56 9.22
N GLY A 147 1.17 -8.86 9.25
CA GLY A 147 0.74 -9.79 8.22
C GLY A 147 -0.77 -9.81 8.04
N LEU A 148 -1.53 -9.88 9.14
CA LEU A 148 -2.99 -9.82 9.12
C LEU A 148 -3.52 -8.47 8.64
N ASN A 149 -2.84 -7.37 9.00
CA ASN A 149 -3.19 -6.05 8.50
C ASN A 149 -3.12 -5.97 6.98
N GLU A 150 -1.97 -6.33 6.45
CA GLU A 150 -1.71 -6.24 5.01
C GLU A 150 -2.58 -7.24 4.22
N PHE A 151 -2.76 -8.46 4.75
CA PHE A 151 -3.68 -9.43 4.17
C PHE A 151 -5.09 -8.84 4.02
N ALA A 152 -5.67 -8.33 5.11
CA ALA A 152 -7.03 -7.79 5.09
C ALA A 152 -7.16 -6.62 4.11
N GLY A 153 -6.16 -5.71 4.07
CA GLY A 153 -6.14 -4.57 3.16
C GLY A 153 -6.10 -5.01 1.70
N TYR A 154 -5.11 -5.79 1.30
CA TYR A 154 -4.92 -6.15 -0.12
C TYR A 154 -5.93 -7.18 -0.62
N PHE A 155 -6.41 -8.07 0.25
CA PHE A 155 -7.49 -8.98 -0.12
C PHE A 155 -8.81 -8.21 -0.36
N ALA A 156 -9.08 -7.17 0.44
CA ALA A 156 -10.22 -6.28 0.20
C ALA A 156 -10.04 -5.43 -1.08
N VAL A 157 -8.82 -4.99 -1.41
CA VAL A 157 -8.53 -4.37 -2.73
C VAL A 157 -8.95 -5.31 -3.86
N ALA A 158 -8.59 -6.59 -3.75
CA ALA A 158 -8.93 -7.58 -4.78
C ALA A 158 -10.43 -7.77 -4.93
N ILE A 159 -11.14 -7.96 -3.81
CA ILE A 159 -12.60 -8.14 -3.83
C ILE A 159 -13.28 -6.89 -4.41
N ALA A 160 -12.88 -5.70 -4.01
CA ALA A 160 -13.46 -4.46 -4.50
C ALA A 160 -13.18 -4.24 -6.00
N ALA A 161 -11.97 -4.51 -6.48
CA ALA A 161 -11.62 -4.41 -7.90
C ALA A 161 -12.44 -5.38 -8.77
N TRP A 162 -12.64 -6.62 -8.30
CA TRP A 162 -13.51 -7.57 -8.96
C TRP A 162 -14.97 -7.11 -8.95
N ALA A 163 -15.48 -6.70 -7.77
CA ALA A 163 -16.88 -6.31 -7.61
C ALA A 163 -17.25 -5.08 -8.44
N THR A 164 -16.37 -4.07 -8.51
CA THR A 164 -16.61 -2.86 -9.31
C THR A 164 -16.57 -3.17 -10.80
N GLY A 165 -15.65 -4.02 -11.28
CA GLY A 165 -15.64 -4.47 -12.67
C GLY A 165 -16.89 -5.25 -13.05
N TYR A 166 -17.39 -6.12 -12.14
CA TYR A 166 -18.64 -6.85 -12.31
C TYR A 166 -19.86 -5.92 -12.34
N LEU A 167 -19.98 -5.01 -11.38
CA LEU A 167 -21.07 -4.03 -11.34
C LEU A 167 -21.06 -3.12 -12.56
N ALA A 168 -19.87 -2.66 -12.99
CA ALA A 168 -19.73 -1.85 -14.17
C ALA A 168 -20.16 -2.57 -15.46
N SER A 169 -20.00 -3.90 -15.53
CA SER A 169 -20.47 -4.68 -16.68
C SER A 169 -21.99 -4.78 -16.81
N ILE A 170 -22.72 -4.58 -15.68
CA ILE A 170 -24.19 -4.68 -15.63
C ILE A 170 -24.84 -3.29 -15.71
N TYR A 171 -24.31 -2.35 -14.95
CA TYR A 171 -24.95 -1.04 -14.72
C TYR A 171 -24.23 0.14 -15.39
N GLY A 172 -23.03 -0.08 -15.96
CA GLY A 172 -22.17 0.98 -16.48
C GLY A 172 -21.12 1.44 -15.48
N LEU A 173 -20.24 2.35 -15.92
CA LEU A 173 -19.08 2.78 -15.13
C LEU A 173 -19.45 3.67 -13.94
N ARG A 174 -20.57 4.36 -13.98
CA ARG A 174 -21.13 5.25 -12.92
C ARG A 174 -22.65 5.26 -12.94
N PRO A 175 -23.31 5.56 -11.80
CA PRO A 175 -22.76 5.76 -10.45
C PRO A 175 -22.61 4.45 -9.66
N GLU A 176 -23.25 3.36 -10.09
CA GLU A 176 -23.53 2.14 -9.31
C GLU A 176 -22.28 1.49 -8.71
N PRO A 177 -21.15 1.30 -9.43
CA PRO A 177 -19.96 0.67 -8.84
C PRO A 177 -19.41 1.43 -7.63
N PHE A 178 -19.59 2.74 -7.58
CA PHE A 178 -19.07 3.58 -6.49
C PHE A 178 -19.93 3.56 -5.22
N TYR A 179 -21.16 2.98 -5.24
CA TYR A 179 -21.90 2.74 -4.01
C TYR A 179 -21.16 1.85 -3.03
N LEU A 180 -20.31 0.93 -3.52
CA LEU A 180 -19.41 0.17 -2.66
C LEU A 180 -18.48 1.09 -1.86
N GLY A 181 -17.97 2.13 -2.48
CA GLY A 181 -17.13 3.13 -1.81
C GLY A 181 -17.88 3.90 -0.73
N VAL A 182 -19.17 4.24 -0.94
CA VAL A 182 -20.01 4.87 0.07
C VAL A 182 -20.16 3.94 1.28
N VAL A 183 -20.44 2.65 1.05
CA VAL A 183 -20.56 1.66 2.13
C VAL A 183 -19.24 1.54 2.89
N PHE A 184 -18.11 1.41 2.20
CA PHE A 184 -16.79 1.29 2.84
C PHE A 184 -16.42 2.53 3.65
N ALA A 185 -16.65 3.73 3.11
CA ALA A 185 -16.31 4.98 3.79
C ALA A 185 -17.19 5.21 5.03
N LEU A 186 -18.50 4.98 4.93
CA LEU A 186 -19.42 5.14 6.06
C LEU A 186 -19.19 4.07 7.13
N CYS A 187 -19.05 2.79 6.76
CA CYS A 187 -18.76 1.73 7.71
C CYS A 187 -17.42 1.98 8.40
N GLY A 188 -16.37 2.35 7.64
CA GLY A 188 -15.06 2.68 8.20
C GLY A 188 -15.12 3.85 9.17
N LEU A 189 -15.84 4.93 8.82
CA LEU A 189 -16.04 6.09 9.69
C LEU A 189 -16.80 5.72 10.96
N LEU A 190 -17.97 5.09 10.83
CA LEU A 190 -18.85 4.77 11.96
C LEU A 190 -18.19 3.79 12.93
N LEU A 191 -17.57 2.71 12.42
CA LEU A 191 -16.87 1.76 13.26
C LEU A 191 -15.66 2.40 13.97
N SER A 192 -14.90 3.25 13.26
CA SER A 192 -13.76 3.94 13.85
C SER A 192 -14.18 4.95 14.92
N ALA A 193 -15.25 5.71 14.68
CA ALA A 193 -15.75 6.72 15.63
C ALA A 193 -16.40 6.09 16.85
N ALA A 194 -17.26 5.07 16.66
CA ALA A 194 -18.07 4.49 17.74
C ALA A 194 -17.33 3.41 18.54
N LEU A 195 -16.62 2.48 17.86
CA LEU A 195 -16.16 1.24 18.48
C LEU A 195 -14.63 1.15 18.67
N VAL A 196 -13.82 1.83 17.84
CA VAL A 196 -12.37 1.82 18.00
C VAL A 196 -11.99 2.62 19.25
N ARG A 197 -11.09 2.06 20.08
CA ARG A 197 -10.56 2.69 21.28
C ARG A 197 -9.17 3.27 21.00
N GLU A 198 -8.82 4.34 21.74
CA GLU A 198 -7.49 4.96 21.66
C GLU A 198 -6.40 3.99 22.18
N THR A 199 -5.28 3.89 21.47
CA THR A 199 -4.17 3.00 21.82
C THR A 199 -2.89 3.71 22.28
N HIS A 200 -2.88 5.03 22.30
CA HIS A 200 -1.73 5.84 22.68
C HIS A 200 -1.14 5.43 24.06
N GLY A 201 -2.00 5.06 25.02
CA GLY A 201 -1.58 4.58 26.35
C GLY A 201 -0.79 3.28 26.31
N HIS A 202 -1.06 2.37 25.35
CA HIS A 202 -0.34 1.11 25.18
C HIS A 202 1.11 1.36 24.73
N ALA A 203 1.31 2.30 23.80
CA ALA A 203 2.62 2.72 23.32
C ALA A 203 3.49 3.32 24.47
N HIS A 204 2.90 4.16 25.28
CA HIS A 204 3.59 4.72 26.46
C HIS A 204 3.95 3.68 27.52
N HIS A 205 3.09 2.70 27.75
CA HIS A 205 3.36 1.59 28.68
C HIS A 205 4.54 0.76 28.19
N GLU A 206 4.59 0.43 26.91
CA GLU A 206 5.70 -0.30 26.31
C GLU A 206 7.01 0.50 26.35
N ALA A 207 6.99 1.80 26.03
CA ALA A 207 8.17 2.66 26.04
C ALA A 207 8.82 2.72 27.45
N ARG A 208 8.01 2.77 28.49
CA ARG A 208 8.50 2.76 29.89
C ARG A 208 9.19 1.45 30.27
N SER A 209 8.75 0.32 29.72
CA SER A 209 9.37 -0.99 30.00
C SER A 209 10.72 -1.18 29.27
N HIS A 210 11.06 -0.35 28.30
CA HIS A 210 12.29 -0.41 27.49
C HIS A 210 13.28 0.75 27.76
N ALA A 211 13.08 1.56 28.80
CA ALA A 211 13.88 2.74 29.14
C ALA A 211 15.29 2.39 29.65
N GLY A 212 16.11 1.72 28.83
CA GLY A 212 17.49 1.33 29.17
C GLY A 212 18.55 1.51 28.09
N ALA A 213 18.20 1.90 26.86
CA ALA A 213 19.16 1.97 25.77
C ALA A 213 19.53 3.44 25.46
N HIS A 214 20.64 3.91 26.03
CA HIS A 214 21.27 5.19 25.66
C HIS A 214 22.04 5.01 24.33
N ALA A 215 21.38 5.23 23.18
CA ALA A 215 22.07 5.43 21.92
C ALA A 215 21.91 6.89 21.51
N ALA A 216 22.95 7.48 20.90
CA ALA A 216 22.92 8.86 20.43
C ALA A 216 21.70 9.12 19.54
N ALA A 217 20.87 10.08 19.91
CA ALA A 217 19.71 10.49 19.15
C ALA A 217 20.16 11.14 17.83
N LEU A 218 19.95 10.47 16.71
CA LEU A 218 20.20 11.06 15.39
C LEU A 218 19.15 12.12 15.07
N SER A 219 19.57 13.22 14.44
CA SER A 219 18.64 14.23 13.93
C SER A 219 17.81 13.64 12.78
N GLN A 220 16.61 14.18 12.55
CA GLN A 220 15.73 13.76 11.44
C GLN A 220 16.43 13.86 10.07
N ARG A 221 17.26 14.87 9.87
CA ARG A 221 18.05 15.06 8.64
C ARG A 221 19.08 13.94 8.46
N GLN A 222 19.72 13.49 9.55
CA GLN A 222 20.67 12.38 9.51
C GLN A 222 19.96 11.06 9.20
N VAL A 223 18.83 10.79 9.86
CA VAL A 223 18.02 9.58 9.58
C VAL A 223 17.54 9.57 8.13
N PHE A 224 17.05 10.71 7.62
CA PHE A 224 16.64 10.84 6.23
C PHE A 224 17.79 10.52 5.27
N SER A 225 18.96 11.11 5.50
CA SER A 225 20.14 10.88 4.66
C SER A 225 20.67 9.43 4.72
N LEU A 226 20.68 8.82 5.92
CA LEU A 226 21.06 7.42 6.09
C LEU A 226 20.11 6.49 5.33
N THR A 227 18.81 6.66 5.53
CA THR A 227 17.79 5.78 4.96
C THR A 227 17.68 5.94 3.43
N SER A 228 17.88 7.16 2.92
CA SER A 228 17.72 7.42 1.50
C SER A 228 18.94 7.00 0.65
N TRP A 229 20.17 7.26 1.11
CA TRP A 229 21.37 7.07 0.28
C TRP A 229 22.65 6.63 0.96
N LYS A 230 22.90 6.99 2.24
CA LYS A 230 24.22 6.77 2.85
C LYS A 230 24.44 5.33 3.31
N ASP A 231 23.46 4.73 4.00
CA ASP A 231 23.58 3.35 4.44
C ASP A 231 23.28 2.39 3.28
N ARG A 232 24.14 1.39 3.08
CA ARG A 232 24.05 0.45 1.94
C ARG A 232 22.75 -0.38 1.99
N ASN A 233 22.38 -0.88 3.16
CA ASN A 233 21.22 -1.74 3.34
C ASN A 233 19.92 -0.92 3.28
N LEU A 234 19.88 0.22 4.00
CA LEU A 234 18.70 1.08 4.03
C LEU A 234 18.40 1.68 2.66
N SER A 235 19.44 2.16 1.94
CA SER A 235 19.24 2.72 0.60
C SER A 235 18.85 1.66 -0.43
N ALA A 236 19.42 0.45 -0.33
CA ALA A 236 19.01 -0.67 -1.18
C ALA A 236 17.55 -1.08 -0.91
N ALA A 237 17.13 -1.14 0.35
CA ALA A 237 15.73 -1.41 0.70
C ALA A 237 14.80 -0.28 0.26
N THR A 238 15.20 0.96 0.41
CA THR A 238 14.39 2.14 0.07
C THR A 238 14.14 2.25 -1.43
N GLN A 239 15.19 2.07 -2.28
CA GLN A 239 15.01 2.07 -3.73
C GLN A 239 14.15 0.87 -4.19
N ALA A 240 14.33 -0.32 -3.59
CA ALA A 240 13.50 -1.47 -3.91
C ALA A 240 12.02 -1.25 -3.52
N GLY A 241 11.77 -0.58 -2.40
CA GLY A 241 10.43 -0.18 -1.99
C GLY A 241 9.80 0.81 -2.97
N LEU A 242 10.54 1.81 -3.43
CA LEU A 242 10.09 2.76 -4.45
C LEU A 242 9.73 2.02 -5.75
N VAL A 243 10.60 1.14 -6.24
CA VAL A 243 10.35 0.38 -7.48
C VAL A 243 9.21 -0.61 -7.31
N ASN A 244 9.06 -1.24 -6.15
CA ASN A 244 7.91 -2.10 -5.86
C ASN A 244 6.56 -1.36 -6.03
N ASN A 245 6.44 -0.14 -5.50
CA ASN A 245 5.23 0.65 -5.65
C ASN A 245 5.14 1.38 -7.01
N LEU A 246 6.25 1.54 -7.72
CA LEU A 246 6.27 1.94 -9.13
C LEU A 246 5.55 0.88 -9.97
N ASN A 247 5.80 -0.41 -9.71
CA ASN A 247 5.10 -1.52 -10.33
C ASN A 247 3.59 -1.51 -10.04
N ASP A 248 3.21 -1.15 -8.80
CA ASP A 248 1.80 -1.02 -8.42
C ASP A 248 1.12 0.16 -9.16
N GLY A 249 1.83 1.28 -9.34
CA GLY A 249 1.39 2.41 -10.17
C GLY A 249 1.16 2.03 -11.64
N LEU A 250 2.05 1.24 -12.23
CA LEU A 250 1.88 0.65 -13.56
C LEU A 250 0.66 -0.28 -13.61
N ALA A 251 0.58 -1.22 -12.67
CA ALA A 251 -0.45 -2.26 -12.66
C ALA A 251 -1.85 -1.68 -12.43
N TRP A 252 -1.98 -0.67 -11.58
CA TRP A 252 -3.25 0.02 -11.35
C TRP A 252 -3.68 0.86 -12.54
N GLY A 253 -2.74 1.59 -13.17
CA GLY A 253 -3.05 2.56 -14.21
C GLY A 253 -3.08 1.97 -15.62
N LEU A 254 -1.97 1.34 -16.03
CA LEU A 254 -1.78 0.96 -17.42
C LEU A 254 -2.32 -0.44 -17.74
N PHE A 255 -2.30 -1.41 -16.81
CA PHE A 255 -2.74 -2.78 -17.10
C PHE A 255 -4.21 -2.86 -17.53
N PRO A 256 -5.19 -2.17 -16.91
CA PRO A 256 -6.56 -2.18 -17.41
C PRO A 256 -6.67 -1.73 -18.88
N LEU A 257 -5.87 -0.75 -19.29
CA LEU A 257 -5.81 -0.29 -20.71
C LEU A 257 -5.17 -1.34 -21.63
N VAL A 258 -4.12 -2.04 -21.15
CA VAL A 258 -3.51 -3.16 -21.88
C VAL A 258 -4.51 -4.30 -22.06
N PHE A 259 -5.28 -4.63 -21.04
CA PHE A 259 -6.31 -5.67 -21.11
C PHE A 259 -7.44 -5.29 -22.05
N ALA A 260 -7.90 -4.04 -21.99
CA ALA A 260 -8.91 -3.50 -22.91
C ALA A 260 -8.42 -3.55 -24.37
N ALA A 261 -7.19 -3.13 -24.64
CA ALA A 261 -6.57 -3.20 -25.97
C ALA A 261 -6.43 -4.64 -26.51
N ALA A 262 -6.35 -5.65 -25.62
CA ALA A 262 -6.36 -7.06 -25.96
C ALA A 262 -7.79 -7.64 -26.13
N GLY A 263 -8.83 -6.79 -26.08
CA GLY A 263 -10.23 -7.18 -26.28
C GLY A 263 -10.94 -7.71 -25.03
N MET A 264 -10.38 -7.51 -23.85
CA MET A 264 -11.04 -7.90 -22.58
C MET A 264 -12.18 -6.91 -22.27
N ASN A 265 -13.35 -7.43 -21.93
CA ASN A 265 -14.45 -6.62 -21.45
C ASN A 265 -14.23 -6.18 -19.98
N ILE A 266 -15.04 -5.22 -19.48
CA ILE A 266 -14.84 -4.61 -18.16
C ILE A 266 -14.95 -5.63 -17.01
N ALA A 267 -15.78 -6.67 -17.13
CA ALA A 267 -15.86 -7.75 -16.13
C ALA A 267 -14.56 -8.57 -16.09
N GLN A 268 -14.01 -8.90 -17.24
CA GLN A 268 -12.73 -9.61 -17.35
C GLN A 268 -11.57 -8.76 -16.82
N ILE A 269 -11.57 -7.47 -17.09
CA ILE A 269 -10.60 -6.51 -16.53
C ILE A 269 -10.70 -6.49 -15.01
N GLY A 270 -11.90 -6.49 -14.44
CA GLY A 270 -12.12 -6.58 -12.99
C GLY A 270 -11.52 -7.84 -12.37
N VAL A 271 -11.72 -9.00 -13.02
CA VAL A 271 -11.09 -10.27 -12.58
C VAL A 271 -9.57 -10.17 -12.65
N LEU A 272 -9.00 -9.73 -13.77
CA LEU A 272 -7.55 -9.61 -13.95
C LEU A 272 -6.92 -8.63 -12.96
N ALA A 273 -7.56 -7.48 -12.72
CA ALA A 273 -7.12 -6.47 -11.76
C ALA A 273 -7.18 -6.98 -10.30
N SER A 274 -8.03 -7.98 -10.01
CA SER A 274 -8.14 -8.58 -8.68
C SER A 274 -7.08 -9.63 -8.38
N ILE A 275 -6.55 -10.33 -9.40
CA ILE A 275 -5.59 -11.44 -9.20
C ILE A 275 -4.33 -10.97 -8.51
N TYR A 276 -3.74 -9.88 -8.97
CA TYR A 276 -2.50 -9.33 -8.41
C TYR A 276 -2.61 -9.06 -6.89
N PRO A 277 -3.53 -8.22 -6.40
CA PRO A 277 -3.67 -7.95 -4.98
C PRO A 277 -4.18 -9.15 -4.17
N ALA A 278 -4.94 -10.09 -4.76
CA ALA A 278 -5.38 -11.31 -4.10
C ALA A 278 -4.18 -12.23 -3.81
N VAL A 279 -3.37 -12.53 -4.82
CA VAL A 279 -2.18 -13.37 -4.67
C VAL A 279 -1.21 -12.72 -3.70
N TRP A 280 -0.95 -11.42 -3.84
CA TRP A 280 -0.13 -10.69 -2.90
C TRP A 280 -0.66 -10.79 -1.47
N GLY A 281 -1.93 -10.45 -1.23
CA GLY A 281 -2.55 -10.48 0.10
C GLY A 281 -2.44 -11.85 0.77
N VAL A 282 -2.79 -12.92 0.05
CA VAL A 282 -2.79 -14.29 0.59
C VAL A 282 -1.37 -14.79 0.85
N THR A 283 -0.47 -14.65 -0.12
CA THR A 283 0.86 -15.27 -0.04
C THR A 283 1.80 -14.56 0.93
N GLN A 284 1.59 -13.27 1.21
CA GLN A 284 2.42 -12.55 2.18
C GLN A 284 2.28 -13.05 3.63
N LEU A 285 1.21 -13.77 3.97
CA LEU A 285 1.08 -14.42 5.28
C LEU A 285 2.21 -15.45 5.52
N GLY A 286 2.67 -16.12 4.44
CA GLY A 286 3.76 -17.08 4.50
C GLY A 286 5.15 -16.48 4.25
N THR A 287 5.25 -15.49 3.35
CA THR A 287 6.55 -14.95 2.95
C THR A 287 7.24 -14.13 4.03
N GLY A 288 6.49 -13.49 4.93
CA GLY A 288 7.05 -12.84 6.12
C GLY A 288 7.83 -13.84 7.00
N MET A 289 7.23 -14.99 7.33
CA MET A 289 7.88 -16.06 8.08
C MET A 289 9.03 -16.71 7.30
N LEU A 290 8.88 -16.85 5.98
CA LEU A 290 9.93 -17.39 5.11
C LEU A 290 11.17 -16.49 5.14
N SER A 291 10.99 -15.17 5.16
CA SER A 291 12.08 -14.21 5.21
C SER A 291 12.93 -14.33 6.49
N ASP A 292 12.35 -14.78 7.61
CA ASP A 292 13.05 -15.03 8.86
C ASP A 292 13.95 -16.28 8.80
N ARG A 293 13.64 -17.21 7.88
CA ARG A 293 14.38 -18.47 7.73
C ARG A 293 15.45 -18.41 6.64
N VAL A 294 15.09 -17.90 5.45
CA VAL A 294 15.99 -17.87 4.28
C VAL A 294 16.85 -16.61 4.22
N GLY A 295 16.49 -15.56 4.94
CA GLY A 295 17.17 -14.26 4.92
C GLY A 295 16.41 -13.22 4.10
N ARG A 296 16.75 -11.95 4.33
CA ARG A 296 16.04 -10.80 3.71
C ARG A 296 16.51 -10.56 2.26
N LYS A 297 17.83 -10.53 2.08
CA LYS A 297 18.47 -10.11 0.82
C LYS A 297 17.96 -10.89 -0.39
N TRP A 298 18.08 -12.21 -0.36
CA TRP A 298 17.77 -13.04 -1.51
C TRP A 298 16.26 -13.18 -1.74
N LEU A 299 15.44 -13.07 -0.69
CA LEU A 299 14.00 -13.07 -0.84
C LEU A 299 13.52 -11.78 -1.52
N ILE A 300 14.09 -10.61 -1.18
CA ILE A 300 13.82 -9.34 -1.85
C ILE A 300 14.29 -9.40 -3.31
N ALA A 301 15.54 -9.78 -3.57
CA ALA A 301 16.09 -9.82 -4.93
C ALA A 301 15.29 -10.78 -5.82
N GLY A 302 15.04 -12.01 -5.36
CA GLY A 302 14.24 -13.01 -6.09
C GLY A 302 12.80 -12.57 -6.33
N GLY A 303 12.17 -11.91 -5.33
CA GLY A 303 10.85 -11.35 -5.48
C GLY A 303 10.79 -10.22 -6.52
N MET A 304 11.79 -9.33 -6.57
CA MET A 304 11.91 -8.30 -7.60
C MET A 304 12.09 -8.91 -9.01
N TRP A 305 12.88 -9.97 -9.14
CA TRP A 305 13.06 -10.66 -10.41
C TRP A 305 11.77 -11.36 -10.86
N LEU A 306 11.04 -11.95 -9.91
CA LEU A 306 9.74 -12.57 -10.20
C LEU A 306 8.70 -11.53 -10.64
N GLN A 307 8.66 -10.36 -9.99
CA GLN A 307 7.84 -9.22 -10.42
C GLN A 307 8.21 -8.78 -11.84
N ALA A 308 9.51 -8.61 -12.12
CA ALA A 308 9.99 -8.24 -13.44
C ALA A 308 9.55 -9.22 -14.52
N GLY A 309 9.62 -10.53 -14.23
CA GLY A 309 9.12 -11.59 -15.10
C GLY A 309 7.61 -11.50 -15.34
N GLY A 310 6.81 -11.29 -14.29
CA GLY A 310 5.36 -11.11 -14.39
C GLY A 310 4.99 -9.88 -15.22
N ILE A 311 5.65 -8.74 -14.97
CA ILE A 311 5.45 -7.51 -15.74
C ILE A 311 5.84 -7.72 -17.22
N ALA A 312 7.02 -8.31 -17.49
CA ALA A 312 7.44 -8.59 -18.86
C ALA A 312 6.47 -9.54 -19.58
N MET A 313 5.98 -10.57 -18.88
CA MET A 313 4.98 -11.51 -19.42
C MET A 313 3.70 -10.78 -19.83
N THR A 314 3.25 -9.76 -19.09
CA THR A 314 2.07 -8.95 -19.47
C THR A 314 2.26 -8.29 -20.85
N ALA A 315 3.47 -7.82 -21.19
CA ALA A 315 3.76 -7.19 -22.48
C ALA A 315 3.62 -8.13 -23.70
N PHE A 316 3.68 -9.44 -23.46
CA PHE A 316 3.57 -10.47 -24.51
C PHE A 316 2.29 -11.32 -24.37
N SER A 317 1.45 -11.03 -23.40
CA SER A 317 0.19 -11.73 -23.18
C SER A 317 -0.92 -11.20 -24.11
N SER A 318 -1.86 -12.09 -24.46
CA SER A 318 -3.03 -11.74 -25.27
C SER A 318 -4.30 -12.48 -24.81
N THR A 319 -4.19 -13.40 -23.87
CA THR A 319 -5.33 -14.19 -23.37
C THR A 319 -5.58 -13.92 -21.90
N MET A 320 -6.81 -14.15 -21.45
CA MET A 320 -7.21 -14.08 -20.05
C MET A 320 -6.29 -14.92 -19.14
N ALA A 321 -5.94 -16.14 -19.58
CA ALA A 321 -5.09 -17.04 -18.82
C ALA A 321 -3.64 -16.52 -18.70
N SER A 322 -3.06 -16.01 -19.79
CA SER A 322 -1.68 -15.49 -19.77
C SER A 322 -1.57 -14.20 -18.95
N PHE A 323 -2.54 -13.28 -19.04
CA PHE A 323 -2.61 -12.09 -18.19
C PHE A 323 -2.80 -12.48 -16.72
N GLY A 324 -3.67 -13.47 -16.43
CA GLY A 324 -3.88 -13.96 -15.08
C GLY A 324 -2.61 -14.56 -14.46
N ALA A 325 -1.88 -15.35 -15.23
CA ALA A 325 -0.60 -15.93 -14.79
C ALA A 325 0.44 -14.82 -14.55
N ALA A 326 0.54 -13.83 -15.42
CA ALA A 326 1.42 -12.67 -15.25
C ALA A 326 1.08 -11.87 -13.97
N ALA A 327 -0.20 -11.61 -13.72
CA ALA A 327 -0.68 -10.93 -12.51
C ALA A 327 -0.39 -11.75 -11.24
N ALA A 328 -0.53 -13.08 -11.30
CA ALA A 328 -0.20 -13.97 -10.19
C ALA A 328 1.31 -13.97 -9.87
N LEU A 329 2.18 -14.02 -10.90
CA LEU A 329 3.62 -13.90 -10.72
C LEU A 329 4.02 -12.56 -10.10
N LEU A 330 3.42 -11.47 -10.57
CA LEU A 330 3.62 -10.13 -9.98
C LEU A 330 3.20 -10.11 -8.51
N GLY A 331 2.03 -10.69 -8.18
CA GLY A 331 1.51 -10.76 -6.81
C GLY A 331 2.41 -11.58 -5.88
N LEU A 332 2.88 -12.73 -6.34
CA LEU A 332 3.79 -13.57 -5.57
C LEU A 332 5.13 -12.88 -5.32
N GLY A 333 5.71 -12.25 -6.35
CA GLY A 333 6.94 -11.47 -6.22
C GLY A 333 6.78 -10.30 -5.23
N THR A 334 5.66 -9.58 -5.28
CA THR A 334 5.34 -8.49 -4.36
C THR A 334 5.19 -8.99 -2.92
N ALA A 335 4.55 -10.14 -2.72
CA ALA A 335 4.44 -10.75 -1.39
C ALA A 335 5.79 -11.13 -0.78
N MET A 336 6.75 -11.55 -1.61
CA MET A 336 8.13 -11.82 -1.15
C MET A 336 8.88 -10.54 -0.76
N VAL A 337 8.61 -9.43 -1.45
CA VAL A 337 9.35 -8.17 -1.31
C VAL A 337 8.79 -7.31 -0.19
N TYR A 338 7.50 -7.06 -0.20
CA TYR A 338 6.86 -6.00 0.60
C TYR A 338 7.07 -6.13 2.11
N PRO A 339 6.73 -7.26 2.78
CA PRO A 339 6.96 -7.43 4.21
C PRO A 339 8.46 -7.53 4.55
N THR A 340 9.23 -8.10 3.64
CA THR A 340 10.67 -8.33 3.83
C THR A 340 11.47 -7.04 3.82
N LEU A 341 11.11 -6.06 2.98
CA LEU A 341 11.73 -4.74 2.97
C LEU A 341 11.53 -4.00 4.29
N LEU A 342 10.32 -4.03 4.83
CA LEU A 342 10.04 -3.39 6.10
C LEU A 342 10.81 -4.04 7.24
N ALA A 343 10.92 -5.38 7.23
CA ALA A 343 11.72 -6.12 8.18
C ALA A 343 13.21 -5.77 8.05
N ALA A 344 13.75 -5.70 6.83
CA ALA A 344 15.15 -5.34 6.59
C ALA A 344 15.48 -3.92 7.10
N VAL A 345 14.59 -2.95 6.89
CA VAL A 345 14.74 -1.59 7.46
C VAL A 345 14.74 -1.65 8.99
N ALA A 346 13.85 -2.45 9.59
CA ALA A 346 13.76 -2.59 11.03
C ALA A 346 14.96 -3.32 11.65
N ASP A 347 15.59 -4.25 10.93
CA ASP A 347 16.78 -4.98 11.37
C ASP A 347 18.01 -4.06 11.43
N VAL A 348 18.14 -3.12 10.50
CA VAL A 348 19.29 -2.20 10.40
C VAL A 348 19.14 -0.96 11.27
N ALA A 349 17.93 -0.42 11.35
CA ALA A 349 17.68 0.81 12.08
C ALA A 349 17.67 0.58 13.60
N HIS A 350 18.51 1.35 14.33
CA HIS A 350 18.54 1.28 15.79
C HIS A 350 17.19 1.67 16.41
N PRO A 351 16.76 1.02 17.51
CA PRO A 351 15.44 1.27 18.13
C PRO A 351 15.09 2.74 18.37
N THR A 352 16.08 3.59 18.71
CA THR A 352 15.87 5.01 19.01
C THR A 352 15.42 5.87 17.80
N TRP A 353 15.74 5.44 16.57
CA TRP A 353 15.38 6.17 15.34
C TRP A 353 14.70 5.28 14.29
N ARG A 354 14.38 4.02 14.63
CA ARG A 354 13.72 3.05 13.73
C ARG A 354 12.40 3.56 13.16
N SER A 355 11.55 4.18 13.99
CA SER A 355 10.28 4.74 13.53
C SER A 355 10.48 5.82 12.47
N SER A 356 11.50 6.67 12.64
CA SER A 356 11.85 7.69 11.65
C SER A 356 12.38 7.08 10.35
N ALA A 357 13.22 6.03 10.43
CA ALA A 357 13.70 5.32 9.24
C ALA A 357 12.56 4.65 8.46
N VAL A 358 11.65 3.99 9.16
CA VAL A 358 10.43 3.42 8.55
C VAL A 358 9.57 4.51 7.89
N GLY A 359 9.46 5.67 8.52
CA GLY A 359 8.74 6.83 7.95
C GLY A 359 9.37 7.31 6.63
N VAL A 360 10.70 7.43 6.58
CA VAL A 360 11.44 7.81 5.36
C VAL A 360 11.32 6.72 4.28
N TYR A 361 11.47 5.45 4.65
CA TYR A 361 11.25 4.33 3.74
C TYR A 361 9.84 4.37 3.12
N ARG A 362 8.80 4.58 3.93
CA ARG A 362 7.41 4.66 3.46
C ARG A 362 7.18 5.86 2.55
N LEU A 363 7.80 7.01 2.83
CA LEU A 363 7.74 8.18 1.95
C LEU A 363 8.22 7.82 0.55
N TRP A 364 9.41 7.24 0.41
CA TRP A 364 9.96 6.85 -0.87
C TRP A 364 9.17 5.73 -1.55
N ARG A 365 8.77 4.72 -0.78
CA ARG A 365 7.93 3.64 -1.27
C ARG A 365 6.64 4.17 -1.89
N ASP A 366 5.90 5.02 -1.18
CA ASP A 366 4.61 5.50 -1.63
C ASP A 366 4.73 6.53 -2.78
N MET A 367 5.86 7.25 -2.86
CA MET A 367 6.22 8.03 -4.05
C MET A 367 6.36 7.17 -5.31
N GLY A 368 6.63 5.89 -5.16
CA GLY A 368 6.67 4.92 -6.25
C GLY A 368 5.39 4.91 -7.09
N TYR A 369 4.21 5.05 -6.47
CA TYR A 369 2.93 5.16 -7.20
C TYR A 369 2.97 6.31 -8.22
N ALA A 370 3.39 7.49 -7.77
CA ALA A 370 3.45 8.67 -8.62
C ALA A 370 4.49 8.52 -9.73
N VAL A 371 5.69 8.07 -9.37
CA VAL A 371 6.78 7.86 -10.34
C VAL A 371 6.37 6.81 -11.36
N GLY A 372 5.76 5.69 -10.93
CA GLY A 372 5.32 4.61 -11.81
C GLY A 372 4.24 5.04 -12.79
N ALA A 373 3.22 5.74 -12.29
CA ALA A 373 2.13 6.23 -13.12
C ALA A 373 2.62 7.22 -14.17
N LEU A 374 3.40 8.23 -13.77
CA LEU A 374 3.90 9.25 -14.69
C LEU A 374 4.91 8.68 -15.70
N LEU A 375 5.84 7.83 -15.24
CA LEU A 375 6.82 7.19 -16.11
C LEU A 375 6.14 6.27 -17.13
N ALA A 376 5.24 5.39 -16.67
CA ALA A 376 4.52 4.47 -17.54
C ALA A 376 3.62 5.21 -18.52
N GLY A 377 2.93 6.27 -18.07
CA GLY A 377 2.10 7.12 -18.92
C GLY A 377 2.92 7.81 -20.02
N ALA A 378 4.00 8.51 -19.63
CA ALA A 378 4.84 9.24 -20.58
C ALA A 378 5.48 8.31 -21.64
N ILE A 379 5.97 7.14 -21.22
CA ILE A 379 6.51 6.16 -22.17
C ILE A 379 5.40 5.61 -23.06
N ALA A 380 4.21 5.37 -22.51
CA ALA A 380 3.09 4.86 -23.29
C ALA A 380 2.59 5.88 -24.33
N ASP A 381 2.62 7.17 -24.02
CA ASP A 381 2.26 8.25 -24.96
C ASP A 381 3.29 8.38 -26.09
N LEU A 382 4.60 8.22 -25.78
CA LEU A 382 5.67 8.39 -26.77
C LEU A 382 5.91 7.15 -27.63
N TRP A 383 5.87 5.97 -27.06
CA TRP A 383 6.30 4.71 -27.70
C TRP A 383 5.27 3.58 -27.60
N GLY A 384 4.11 3.82 -26.97
CA GLY A 384 3.06 2.83 -26.77
C GLY A 384 3.17 2.05 -25.47
N MET A 385 2.08 1.35 -25.13
CA MET A 385 1.93 0.65 -23.84
C MET A 385 2.94 -0.49 -23.65
N ARG A 386 3.23 -1.25 -24.72
CA ARG A 386 4.15 -2.40 -24.62
C ARG A 386 5.58 -1.99 -24.23
N PRO A 387 6.23 -0.99 -24.86
CA PRO A 387 7.50 -0.43 -24.38
C PRO A 387 7.45 0.07 -22.94
N ALA A 388 6.36 0.74 -22.52
CA ALA A 388 6.20 1.21 -21.16
C ALA A 388 6.26 0.06 -20.14
N VAL A 389 5.52 -1.02 -20.40
CA VAL A 389 5.54 -2.23 -19.57
C VAL A 389 6.95 -2.85 -19.51
N LEU A 390 7.64 -2.96 -20.66
CA LEU A 390 9.00 -3.53 -20.72
C LEU A 390 10.04 -2.69 -20.01
N VAL A 391 9.97 -1.36 -20.09
CA VAL A 391 10.88 -0.46 -19.34
C VAL A 391 10.69 -0.62 -17.85
N VAL A 392 9.46 -0.69 -17.37
CA VAL A 392 9.18 -0.93 -15.94
C VAL A 392 9.66 -2.32 -15.51
N ALA A 393 9.48 -3.35 -16.33
CA ALA A 393 10.05 -4.69 -16.07
C ALA A 393 11.58 -4.63 -15.94
N ALA A 394 12.27 -3.92 -16.85
CA ALA A 394 13.72 -3.75 -16.80
C ALA A 394 14.20 -2.98 -15.55
N LEU A 395 13.48 -1.92 -15.16
CA LEU A 395 13.77 -1.18 -13.92
C LEU A 395 13.60 -2.07 -12.69
N THR A 396 12.56 -2.92 -12.68
CA THR A 396 12.30 -3.85 -11.60
C THR A 396 13.38 -4.93 -11.51
N LEU A 397 13.82 -5.47 -12.64
CA LEU A 397 14.95 -6.40 -12.72
C LEU A 397 16.23 -5.76 -12.19
N ALA A 398 16.54 -4.54 -12.65
CA ALA A 398 17.70 -3.77 -12.21
C ALA A 398 17.66 -3.48 -10.70
N SER A 399 16.49 -3.15 -10.16
CA SER A 399 16.30 -2.96 -8.72
C SER A 399 16.64 -4.22 -7.91
N GLY A 400 16.20 -5.40 -8.38
CA GLY A 400 16.59 -6.68 -7.78
C GLY A 400 18.10 -6.94 -7.83
N ILE A 401 18.76 -6.57 -8.93
CA ILE A 401 20.23 -6.66 -9.06
C ILE A 401 20.91 -5.70 -8.06
N ILE A 402 20.43 -4.47 -7.92
CA ILE A 402 20.95 -3.52 -6.94
C ILE A 402 20.86 -4.09 -5.51
N VAL A 403 19.74 -4.71 -5.15
CA VAL A 403 19.59 -5.40 -3.86
C VAL A 403 20.61 -6.53 -3.73
N ALA A 404 20.74 -7.38 -4.75
CA ALA A 404 21.65 -8.52 -4.73
C ALA A 404 23.14 -8.10 -4.59
N VAL A 405 23.53 -6.95 -5.15
CA VAL A 405 24.90 -6.45 -5.11
C VAL A 405 25.18 -5.58 -3.87
N ARG A 406 24.29 -4.64 -3.57
CA ARG A 406 24.54 -3.64 -2.52
C ARG A 406 24.17 -4.09 -1.13
N MET A 407 23.06 -4.84 -0.98
CA MET A 407 22.53 -5.23 0.32
C MET A 407 23.34 -6.38 0.92
N ALA A 408 23.75 -6.26 2.17
CA ALA A 408 24.21 -7.38 2.97
C ALA A 408 23.02 -8.07 3.63
N GLU A 409 23.15 -9.37 4.00
CA GLU A 409 22.13 -10.05 4.78
C GLU A 409 21.94 -9.36 6.14
N THR A 410 20.71 -9.02 6.49
CA THR A 410 20.42 -8.26 7.72
C THR A 410 20.08 -9.16 8.91
N ILE A 411 19.68 -10.41 8.64
CA ILE A 411 19.48 -11.39 9.70
C ILE A 411 20.84 -11.92 10.16
N ARG A 412 21.18 -11.69 11.42
CA ARG A 412 22.28 -12.39 12.07
C ARG A 412 21.82 -13.81 12.36
N ARG A 413 22.28 -14.81 11.60
CA ARG A 413 22.12 -16.21 11.96
C ARG A 413 22.85 -16.41 13.30
N ARG A 414 22.10 -16.74 14.36
CA ARG A 414 22.66 -17.19 15.64
C ARG A 414 23.20 -18.58 15.51
#